data_3d1ff7697d77a3f117805912bdaf4087
#
_entry.id   3d1ff7697d77a3f117805912bdaf4087
#
_cell.length_a   1.000
_cell.length_b   1.000
_cell.length_c   1.000
_cell.angle_alpha   90.00
_cell.angle_beta   90.00
_cell.angle_gamma   90.00
#
_symmetry.space_group_name_H-M   'P 1'
#
loop_
_entity.id
_entity.type
_entity.pdbx_description
1 polymer ?
#
loop_
_entity_poly.entity_id
_entity_poly.type
_entity_poly.pdbx_seq_one_letter_code
_entity_poly.pdbx_strand_id
1 'polypeptide(L)'
;MPKIVATHEVEDVAHWLASPKRAEVFDGIATDIRTFVHPTEKNRVAVAFDVADMDKFEAVLKSEAGAAAMKYDGVRPETIVVYIEG
;
A
#
# COMPACT_ATOMS: atom_id res chain seq x y z
N MET A 1 -10.06 -15.25 -2.82
CA MET A 1 -9.12 -14.17 -3.14
C MET A 1 -8.37 -13.80 -1.86
N PRO A 2 -7.04 -13.83 -1.88
CA PRO A 2 -6.30 -13.51 -0.67
C PRO A 2 -6.44 -12.04 -0.30
N LYS A 3 -6.53 -11.81 1.00
CA LYS A 3 -6.46 -10.47 1.55
C LYS A 3 -5.03 -10.19 1.97
N ILE A 4 -4.55 -9.02 1.59
CA ILE A 4 -3.20 -8.56 1.90
C ILE A 4 -3.31 -7.41 2.89
N VAL A 5 -2.41 -7.40 3.88
CA VAL A 5 -2.23 -6.25 4.77
C VAL A 5 -0.75 -5.85 4.70
N ALA A 6 -0.49 -4.62 4.37
CA ALA A 6 0.87 -4.08 4.35
C ALA A 6 0.98 -2.98 5.39
N THR A 7 2.01 -3.05 6.23
CA THR A 7 2.32 -2.00 7.20
C THR A 7 3.60 -1.30 6.80
N HIS A 8 3.69 0.00 7.03
CA HIS A 8 4.89 0.75 6.71
C HIS A 8 4.85 2.12 7.39
N GLU A 9 5.94 2.87 7.25
CA GLU A 9 6.02 4.24 7.70
C GLU A 9 5.93 5.18 6.51
N VAL A 10 5.35 6.37 6.75
CA VAL A 10 5.24 7.42 5.74
C VAL A 10 5.72 8.75 6.32
N GLU A 11 6.11 9.66 5.44
CA GLU A 11 6.56 10.99 5.85
C GLU A 11 5.41 11.85 6.38
N ASP A 12 4.25 11.77 5.74
CA ASP A 12 3.07 12.60 6.07
C ASP A 12 1.82 11.75 5.91
N VAL A 13 1.19 11.40 7.02
CA VAL A 13 0.00 10.55 7.04
C VAL A 13 -1.18 11.20 6.30
N ALA A 14 -1.41 12.49 6.48
CA ALA A 14 -2.52 13.18 5.83
C ALA A 14 -2.36 13.15 4.31
N HIS A 15 -1.16 13.37 3.81
CA HIS A 15 -0.86 13.30 2.38
C HIS A 15 -1.07 11.87 1.86
N TRP A 16 -0.59 10.88 2.59
CA TRP A 16 -0.74 9.46 2.24
C TRP A 16 -2.21 9.06 2.17
N LEU A 17 -3.01 9.46 3.14
CA LEU A 17 -4.45 9.15 3.16
C LEU A 17 -5.18 9.77 1.97
N ALA A 18 -4.81 10.98 1.58
CA ALA A 18 -5.46 11.73 0.50
C ALA A 18 -4.99 11.30 -0.89
N SER A 19 -3.92 10.54 -0.99
CA SER A 19 -3.31 10.20 -2.28
C SER A 19 -4.19 9.25 -3.10
N PRO A 20 -4.39 9.55 -4.40
CA PRO A 20 -5.11 8.65 -5.31
C PRO A 20 -4.21 7.56 -5.91
N LYS A 21 -2.91 7.59 -5.63
CA LYS A 21 -1.93 6.73 -6.33
C LYS A 21 -2.16 5.25 -6.11
N ARG A 22 -2.55 4.85 -4.89
CA ARG A 22 -2.83 3.43 -4.62
C ARG A 22 -3.91 2.88 -5.53
N ALA A 23 -5.03 3.61 -5.63
CA ALA A 23 -6.14 3.19 -6.48
C ALA A 23 -5.73 3.16 -7.95
N GLU A 24 -4.92 4.12 -8.39
CA GLU A 24 -4.47 4.19 -9.77
C GLU A 24 -3.56 3.04 -10.15
N VAL A 25 -2.51 2.76 -9.35
CA VAL A 25 -1.53 1.72 -9.70
C VAL A 25 -2.06 0.32 -9.53
N PHE A 26 -3.02 0.11 -8.64
CA PHE A 26 -3.62 -1.21 -8.40
C PHE A 26 -4.97 -1.40 -9.07
N ASP A 27 -5.36 -0.48 -9.94
CA ASP A 27 -6.61 -0.60 -10.69
C ASP A 27 -6.66 -1.91 -11.46
N GLY A 28 -7.75 -2.68 -11.27
CA GLY A 28 -7.90 -3.99 -11.87
C GLY A 28 -7.08 -5.10 -11.21
N ILE A 29 -6.26 -4.80 -10.21
CA ILE A 29 -5.39 -5.76 -9.53
C ILE A 29 -5.84 -5.96 -8.08
N ALA A 30 -6.15 -4.89 -7.39
CA ALA A 30 -6.60 -4.92 -6.00
C ALA A 30 -7.98 -4.28 -5.86
N THR A 31 -8.78 -4.80 -4.94
CA THR A 31 -10.12 -4.29 -4.65
C THR A 31 -10.27 -4.14 -3.13
N ASP A 32 -11.34 -3.43 -2.72
CA ASP A 32 -11.65 -3.22 -1.30
C ASP A 32 -10.46 -2.65 -0.53
N ILE A 33 -9.84 -1.62 -1.09
CA ILE A 33 -8.67 -0.98 -0.49
C ILE A 33 -9.09 -0.19 0.75
N ARG A 34 -8.50 -0.50 1.90
CA ARG A 34 -8.77 0.16 3.17
C ARG A 34 -7.47 0.64 3.78
N THR A 35 -7.52 1.80 4.38
CA THR A 35 -6.35 2.41 5.01
C THR A 35 -6.54 2.52 6.52
N PHE A 36 -5.46 2.37 7.26
CA PHE A 36 -5.44 2.40 8.71
C PHE A 36 -4.28 3.24 9.20
N VAL A 37 -4.48 3.94 10.30
CA VAL A 37 -3.41 4.71 10.93
C VAL A 37 -3.13 4.16 12.31
N HIS A 38 -1.87 4.22 12.74
CA HIS A 38 -1.50 3.76 14.08
C HIS A 38 -2.11 4.73 15.12
N PRO A 39 -2.68 4.22 16.21
CA PRO A 39 -3.35 5.08 17.19
C PRO A 39 -2.41 6.02 17.94
N THR A 40 -1.14 5.70 18.04
CA THR A 40 -0.17 6.49 18.81
C THR A 40 1.07 6.91 18.02
N GLU A 41 1.54 6.11 17.08
CA GLU A 41 2.72 6.44 16.27
C GLU A 41 2.32 7.25 15.04
N LYS A 42 2.87 8.46 14.93
CA LYS A 42 2.43 9.45 13.94
C LYS A 42 2.67 9.07 12.48
N ASN A 43 3.68 8.25 12.22
CA ASN A 43 4.10 7.93 10.86
C ASN A 43 3.80 6.50 10.43
N ARG A 44 3.22 5.70 11.31
CA ARG A 44 2.97 4.29 11.03
C ARG A 44 1.55 4.09 10.53
N VAL A 45 1.43 3.40 9.40
CA VAL A 45 0.15 3.17 8.73
C VAL A 45 0.06 1.73 8.22
N ALA A 46 -1.14 1.35 7.81
CA ALA A 46 -1.38 0.06 7.18
C ALA A 46 -2.40 0.24 6.05
N VAL A 47 -2.31 -0.65 5.07
CA VAL A 47 -3.29 -0.74 3.99
C VAL A 47 -3.70 -2.20 3.83
N ALA A 48 -4.99 -2.44 3.64
CA ALA A 48 -5.53 -3.77 3.39
C ALA A 48 -6.30 -3.76 2.08
N PHE A 49 -6.19 -4.86 1.32
CA PHE A 49 -6.92 -4.99 0.07
C PHE A 49 -6.98 -6.46 -0.36
N ASP A 50 -7.92 -6.76 -1.25
CA ASP A 50 -8.07 -8.09 -1.84
C ASP A 50 -7.32 -8.12 -3.16
N VAL A 51 -6.58 -9.20 -3.41
CA VAL A 51 -5.79 -9.39 -4.62
C VAL A 51 -6.17 -10.69 -5.29
N ALA A 52 -6.61 -10.63 -6.55
CA ALA A 52 -6.97 -11.83 -7.31
C ALA A 52 -5.76 -12.55 -7.88
N ASP A 53 -4.70 -11.82 -8.24
CA ASP A 53 -3.51 -12.36 -8.88
C ASP A 53 -2.25 -11.79 -8.22
N MET A 54 -1.61 -12.60 -7.37
CA MET A 54 -0.42 -12.18 -6.63
C MET A 54 0.76 -11.85 -7.54
N ASP A 55 0.89 -12.52 -8.67
CA ASP A 55 1.99 -12.26 -9.60
C ASP A 55 1.87 -10.85 -10.19
N LYS A 56 0.66 -10.44 -10.56
CA LYS A 56 0.40 -9.09 -11.05
C LYS A 56 0.65 -8.05 -9.96
N PHE A 57 0.24 -8.35 -8.73
CA PHE A 57 0.45 -7.47 -7.59
C PHE A 57 1.95 -7.23 -7.36
N GLU A 58 2.74 -8.31 -7.33
CA GLU A 58 4.19 -8.20 -7.15
C GLU A 58 4.86 -7.45 -8.30
N ALA A 59 4.39 -7.69 -9.53
CA ALA A 59 4.90 -6.99 -10.70
C ALA A 59 4.68 -5.48 -10.59
N VAL A 60 3.51 -5.04 -10.09
CA VAL A 60 3.24 -3.61 -9.89
C VAL A 60 4.15 -3.04 -8.81
N LEU A 61 4.37 -3.75 -7.71
CA LEU A 61 5.26 -3.29 -6.64
C LEU A 61 6.69 -3.05 -7.15
N LYS A 62 7.13 -3.85 -8.12
CA LYS A 62 8.48 -3.76 -8.68
C LYS A 62 8.55 -2.84 -9.90
N SER A 63 7.42 -2.33 -10.38
CA SER A 63 7.37 -1.48 -11.56
C SER A 63 7.78 -0.04 -11.25
N GLU A 64 8.09 0.72 -12.32
CA GLU A 64 8.38 2.15 -12.19
C GLU A 64 7.16 2.91 -11.65
N ALA A 65 5.96 2.54 -12.10
CA ALA A 65 4.72 3.16 -11.65
C ALA A 65 4.52 2.93 -10.14
N GLY A 66 4.78 1.71 -9.66
CA GLY A 66 4.70 1.39 -8.23
C GLY A 66 5.72 2.18 -7.41
N ALA A 67 6.96 2.26 -7.89
CA ALA A 67 8.02 3.02 -7.24
C ALA A 67 7.68 4.52 -7.19
N ALA A 68 7.17 5.07 -8.29
CA ALA A 68 6.77 6.47 -8.36
C ALA A 68 5.61 6.78 -7.41
N ALA A 69 4.65 5.87 -7.29
CA ALA A 69 3.52 6.02 -6.37
C ALA A 69 3.99 6.02 -4.92
N MET A 70 4.89 5.11 -4.56
CA MET A 70 5.44 5.06 -3.21
C MET A 70 6.22 6.34 -2.88
N LYS A 71 7.00 6.83 -3.82
CA LYS A 71 7.74 8.08 -3.64
C LYS A 71 6.80 9.27 -3.47
N TYR A 72 5.76 9.35 -4.29
CA TYR A 72 4.75 10.40 -4.18
C TYR A 72 4.07 10.37 -2.81
N ASP A 73 3.74 9.18 -2.33
CA ASP A 73 3.03 8.99 -1.06
C ASP A 73 3.94 9.15 0.17
N GLY A 74 5.24 9.27 -0.02
CA GLY A 74 6.20 9.40 1.07
C GLY A 74 6.41 8.11 1.85
N VAL A 75 6.19 6.96 1.22
CA VAL A 75 6.40 5.65 1.84
C VAL A 75 7.90 5.39 2.01
N ARG A 76 8.27 4.90 3.19
CA ARG A 76 9.65 4.46 3.47
C ARG A 76 9.76 2.98 3.13
N PRO A 77 10.38 2.62 1.98
CA PRO A 77 10.36 1.24 1.47
C PRO A 77 10.96 0.21 2.43
N GLU A 78 11.97 0.59 3.19
CA GLU A 78 12.65 -0.31 4.13
C GLU A 78 11.76 -0.70 5.32
N THR A 79 10.63 -0.03 5.51
CA THR A 79 9.70 -0.32 6.61
C THR A 79 8.52 -1.18 6.19
N ILE A 80 8.40 -1.52 4.91
CA ILE A 80 7.26 -2.27 4.40
C ILE A 80 7.30 -3.71 4.89
N VAL A 81 6.20 -4.14 5.54
CA VAL A 81 5.99 -5.52 5.94
C VAL A 81 4.64 -5.96 5.37
N VAL A 82 4.64 -7.05 4.61
CA VAL A 82 3.45 -7.55 3.93
C VAL A 82 2.98 -8.84 4.61
N TYR A 83 1.70 -8.90 4.93
CA TYR A 83 1.04 -10.09 5.46
C TYR A 83 -0.02 -10.56 4.48
N ILE A 84 -0.12 -11.86 4.31
CA ILE A 84 -1.15 -12.50 3.49
C ILE A 84 -2.07 -13.27 4.42
N GLU A 85 -3.38 -13.14 4.21
CA GLU A 85 -4.36 -13.87 5.02
C GLU A 85 -4.10 -15.37 4.98
N GLY A 86 -4.04 -15.97 6.16
CA GLY A 86 -3.80 -17.40 6.31
C GLY A 86 -5.08 -18.24 6.35
#